data_a22fd2eeaf71860561e14aafb218a44c
#
_entry.id   a22fd2eeaf71860561e14aafb218a44c
#
_cell.length_a   1.000
_cell.length_b   1.000
_cell.length_c   1.000
_cell.angle_alpha   90.00
_cell.angle_beta   90.00
_cell.angle_gamma   90.00
#
_symmetry.space_group_name_H-M   'P 1'
#
loop_
_entity.id
_entity.type
_entity.pdbx_description
1 polymer ?
#
loop_
_entity_poly.entity_id
_entity_poly.type
_entity_poly.pdbx_seq_one_letter_code
_entity_poly.pdbx_strand_id
1 'polypeptide(L)'
;MKVRCSNGLQVASYHGNFIQHTFGADIEFGVVDSDKAMGVIFSYDGKLDAKLDAHFQSALLYTTASGERRVRCSNVIASVSDNAKDCMKFVDQDAVYSLIAKEAASKMITNSLRDIRGALSEKNVDILAGYRKNFSGSHPPGQLVLPENLKEFSMYILGLIKSRAFKGGQEPTDRRVHDMRMIKGMGALELSLYLYPRMIPIHNLAPEDGFPNDEGHLRMPP
;
A
#
# COMPACT_ATOMS: atom_id res chain seq x y z
N MET A 1 -15.21 -11.59 -1.15
CA MET A 1 -14.27 -11.26 -2.25
C MET A 1 -13.24 -12.37 -2.37
N LYS A 2 -12.86 -12.70 -3.60
CA LYS A 2 -11.83 -13.69 -3.90
C LYS A 2 -10.77 -13.09 -4.81
N VAL A 3 -9.49 -13.32 -4.52
CA VAL A 3 -8.38 -12.94 -5.39
C VAL A 3 -7.70 -14.20 -5.91
N ARG A 4 -7.38 -14.20 -7.18
CA ARG A 4 -6.66 -15.27 -7.87
C ARG A 4 -5.49 -14.69 -8.65
N CYS A 5 -4.48 -15.50 -8.88
CA CYS A 5 -3.33 -15.16 -9.73
C CYS A 5 -2.99 -16.34 -10.65
N SER A 6 -2.17 -16.06 -11.67
CA SER A 6 -1.70 -17.08 -12.60
C SER A 6 -0.74 -18.07 -11.92
N ASN A 7 -0.50 -19.19 -12.60
CA ASN A 7 0.44 -20.22 -12.17
C ASN A 7 1.83 -19.63 -11.89
N GLY A 8 2.49 -20.14 -10.86
CA GLY A 8 3.77 -19.65 -10.37
C GLY A 8 3.66 -18.54 -9.33
N LEU A 9 2.43 -18.10 -9.02
CA LEU A 9 2.13 -17.15 -7.99
C LEU A 9 1.02 -17.67 -7.08
N GLN A 10 1.05 -17.24 -5.82
CA GLN A 10 -0.03 -17.48 -4.86
C GLN A 10 -0.26 -16.23 -4.01
N VAL A 11 -1.48 -16.10 -3.48
CA VAL A 11 -1.79 -15.05 -2.52
C VAL A 11 -1.13 -15.40 -1.19
N ALA A 12 -0.21 -14.55 -0.72
CA ALA A 12 0.50 -14.75 0.53
C ALA A 12 -0.28 -14.15 1.71
N SER A 13 -0.83 -12.95 1.55
CA SER A 13 -1.59 -12.29 2.62
C SER A 13 -2.51 -11.20 2.09
N TYR A 14 -3.54 -10.89 2.89
CA TYR A 14 -4.43 -9.76 2.72
C TYR A 14 -4.21 -8.74 3.83
N HIS A 15 -4.29 -7.46 3.50
CA HIS A 15 -4.15 -6.35 4.45
C HIS A 15 -5.26 -5.34 4.24
N GLY A 16 -6.01 -5.05 5.29
CA GLY A 16 -7.19 -4.18 5.23
C GLY A 16 -8.19 -4.49 6.34
N ASN A 17 -9.39 -3.96 6.20
CA ASN A 17 -10.51 -4.24 7.12
C ASN A 17 -11.42 -5.29 6.50
N PHE A 18 -11.27 -6.53 6.89
CA PHE A 18 -12.04 -7.69 6.43
C PHE A 18 -12.13 -8.77 7.51
N ILE A 19 -12.97 -9.76 7.29
CA ILE A 19 -13.06 -10.99 8.06
C ILE A 19 -12.63 -12.15 7.16
N GLN A 20 -11.84 -13.05 7.70
CA GLN A 20 -11.46 -14.31 7.07
C GLN A 20 -11.58 -15.43 8.09
N HIS A 21 -12.49 -16.36 7.86
CA HIS A 21 -12.75 -17.44 8.82
C HIS A 21 -11.67 -18.51 8.82
N THR A 22 -11.10 -18.80 7.65
CA THR A 22 -10.04 -19.79 7.48
C THR A 22 -8.99 -19.26 6.52
N PHE A 23 -7.72 -19.52 6.78
CA PHE A 23 -6.65 -19.17 5.86
C PHE A 23 -6.91 -19.80 4.47
N GLY A 24 -6.77 -18.99 3.41
CA GLY A 24 -7.07 -19.40 2.04
C GLY A 24 -8.55 -19.31 1.64
N ALA A 25 -9.48 -19.07 2.60
CA ALA A 25 -10.86 -18.80 2.28
C ALA A 25 -11.06 -17.40 1.66
N ASP A 26 -12.24 -17.20 1.07
CA ASP A 26 -12.67 -15.90 0.60
C ASP A 26 -12.75 -14.92 1.76
N ILE A 27 -12.51 -13.64 1.48
CA ILE A 27 -12.61 -12.58 2.49
C ILE A 27 -13.98 -11.92 2.43
N GLU A 28 -14.48 -11.52 3.61
CA GLU A 28 -15.79 -10.94 3.80
C GLU A 28 -15.69 -9.51 4.33
N PHE A 29 -16.59 -8.66 3.88
CA PHE A 29 -16.70 -7.26 4.30
C PHE A 29 -18.10 -7.00 4.85
N GLY A 30 -18.18 -6.27 5.94
CA GLY A 30 -19.47 -5.80 6.45
C GLY A 30 -20.08 -4.75 5.52
N VAL A 31 -19.23 -3.86 4.97
CA VAL A 31 -19.61 -2.81 4.02
C VAL A 31 -18.50 -2.64 3.00
N VAL A 32 -18.87 -2.36 1.75
CA VAL A 32 -17.97 -1.97 0.66
C VAL A 32 -18.44 -0.64 0.10
N ASP A 33 -17.56 0.36 0.13
CA ASP A 33 -17.76 1.71 -0.37
C ASP A 33 -16.55 2.15 -1.22
N SER A 34 -16.62 3.37 -1.78
CA SER A 34 -15.55 3.95 -2.61
C SER A 34 -14.23 4.19 -1.87
N ASP A 35 -14.32 4.39 -0.55
CA ASP A 35 -13.18 4.77 0.27
C ASP A 35 -12.42 3.56 0.84
N LYS A 36 -12.88 2.36 0.50
CA LYS A 36 -12.32 1.12 1.01
C LYS A 36 -11.29 0.52 0.07
N ALA A 37 -10.05 0.45 0.54
CA ALA A 37 -8.95 -0.16 -0.18
C ALA A 37 -8.35 -1.32 0.59
N MET A 38 -7.86 -2.30 -0.16
CA MET A 38 -7.18 -3.48 0.35
C MET A 38 -5.81 -3.65 -0.28
N GLY A 39 -4.88 -4.17 0.52
CA GLY A 39 -3.60 -4.67 0.06
C GLY A 39 -3.62 -6.19 -0.10
N VAL A 40 -3.02 -6.68 -1.16
CA VAL A 40 -2.79 -8.12 -1.38
C VAL A 40 -1.32 -8.32 -1.69
N ILE A 41 -0.68 -9.22 -0.95
CA ILE A 41 0.71 -9.61 -1.19
C ILE A 41 0.70 -10.99 -1.84
N PHE A 42 1.47 -11.10 -2.92
CA PHE A 42 1.68 -12.35 -3.63
C PHE A 42 3.09 -12.88 -3.34
N SER A 43 3.22 -14.19 -3.31
CA SER A 43 4.50 -14.90 -3.24
C SER A 43 4.66 -15.81 -4.45
N TYR A 44 5.91 -16.14 -4.74
CA TYR A 44 6.21 -17.12 -5.77
C TYR A 44 5.84 -18.53 -5.30
N ASP A 45 5.14 -19.26 -6.17
CA ASP A 45 4.83 -20.68 -6.05
C ASP A 45 5.33 -21.42 -7.29
N GLY A 46 6.63 -21.30 -7.53
CA GLY A 46 7.30 -21.80 -8.71
C GLY A 46 8.05 -20.73 -9.50
N LYS A 47 8.52 -21.08 -10.67
CA LYS A 47 9.23 -20.17 -11.59
C LYS A 47 8.26 -19.54 -12.57
N LEU A 48 8.31 -18.23 -12.71
CA LEU A 48 7.58 -17.52 -13.76
C LEU A 48 8.36 -17.61 -15.08
N ASP A 49 7.63 -17.73 -16.19
CA ASP A 49 8.19 -17.68 -17.52
C ASP A 49 8.15 -16.23 -18.04
N ALA A 50 9.31 -15.67 -18.37
CA ALA A 50 9.42 -14.31 -18.90
C ALA A 50 8.73 -14.11 -20.28
N LYS A 51 8.31 -15.18 -20.93
CA LYS A 51 7.54 -15.11 -22.19
C LYS A 51 6.04 -15.00 -21.98
N LEU A 52 5.58 -15.18 -20.75
CA LEU A 52 4.17 -15.16 -20.38
C LEU A 52 3.91 -14.02 -19.39
N ASP A 53 2.76 -13.39 -19.53
CA ASP A 53 2.32 -12.38 -18.57
C ASP A 53 1.79 -13.01 -17.28
N ALA A 54 1.95 -12.32 -16.18
CA ALA A 54 1.33 -12.64 -14.91
C ALA A 54 -0.07 -12.01 -14.86
N HIS A 55 -1.07 -12.80 -14.52
CA HIS A 55 -2.46 -12.37 -14.43
C HIS A 55 -2.95 -12.38 -13.00
N PHE A 56 -3.67 -11.33 -12.64
CA PHE A 56 -4.31 -11.17 -11.34
C PHE A 56 -5.79 -10.87 -11.54
N GLN A 57 -6.63 -11.53 -10.78
CA GLN A 57 -8.08 -11.32 -10.85
C GLN A 57 -8.64 -11.16 -9.44
N SER A 58 -9.50 -10.16 -9.26
CA SER A 58 -10.35 -10.06 -8.08
C SER A 58 -11.82 -10.17 -8.47
N ALA A 59 -12.58 -10.93 -7.69
CA ALA A 59 -14.04 -11.07 -7.84
C ALA A 59 -14.70 -10.67 -6.52
N LEU A 60 -15.55 -9.64 -6.57
CA LEU A 60 -16.32 -9.14 -5.43
C LEU A 60 -17.81 -9.36 -5.68
N LEU A 61 -18.43 -10.18 -4.86
CA LEU A 61 -19.89 -10.29 -4.78
C LEU A 61 -20.41 -9.31 -3.74
N TYR A 62 -21.34 -8.45 -4.09
CA TYR A 62 -21.91 -7.45 -3.19
C TYR A 62 -23.37 -7.19 -3.51
N THR A 63 -24.08 -6.61 -2.54
CA THR A 63 -25.45 -6.15 -2.69
C THR A 63 -25.44 -4.63 -2.70
N THR A 64 -26.04 -4.01 -3.72
CA THR A 64 -26.15 -2.56 -3.83
C THR A 64 -27.14 -2.00 -2.80
N ALA A 65 -27.15 -0.67 -2.62
CA ALA A 65 -28.13 0.00 -1.75
C ALA A 65 -29.59 -0.21 -2.24
N SER A 66 -29.79 -0.48 -3.54
CA SER A 66 -31.10 -0.83 -4.12
C SER A 66 -31.51 -2.30 -3.93
N GLY A 67 -30.67 -3.11 -3.27
CA GLY A 67 -30.93 -4.53 -3.02
C GLY A 67 -30.51 -5.48 -4.14
N GLU A 68 -29.93 -4.99 -5.23
CA GLU A 68 -29.45 -5.85 -6.32
C GLU A 68 -28.15 -6.56 -5.95
N ARG A 69 -28.05 -7.83 -6.25
CA ARG A 69 -26.78 -8.58 -6.13
C ARG A 69 -25.97 -8.44 -7.40
N ARG A 70 -24.73 -8.03 -7.25
CA ARG A 70 -23.78 -7.82 -8.35
C ARG A 70 -22.45 -8.50 -8.07
N VAL A 71 -21.78 -8.90 -9.15
CA VAL A 71 -20.40 -9.35 -9.13
C VAL A 71 -19.54 -8.38 -9.91
N ARG A 72 -18.50 -7.83 -9.27
CA ARG A 72 -17.48 -7.03 -9.94
C ARG A 72 -16.23 -7.87 -10.09
N CYS A 73 -15.80 -8.10 -11.32
CA CYS A 73 -14.53 -8.73 -11.64
C CYS A 73 -13.56 -7.67 -12.15
N SER A 74 -12.35 -7.65 -11.60
CA SER A 74 -11.25 -6.80 -12.07
C SER A 74 -10.06 -7.69 -12.41
N ASN A 75 -9.45 -7.42 -13.57
CA ASN A 75 -8.27 -8.16 -14.03
C ASN A 75 -7.11 -7.17 -14.21
N VAL A 76 -5.93 -7.59 -13.78
CA VAL A 76 -4.67 -6.87 -13.97
C VAL A 76 -3.69 -7.83 -14.63
N ILE A 77 -2.95 -7.34 -15.60
CA ILE A 77 -1.90 -8.07 -16.31
C ILE A 77 -0.59 -7.34 -16.04
N ALA A 78 0.45 -8.10 -15.74
CA ALA A 78 1.80 -7.58 -15.54
C ALA A 78 2.79 -8.42 -16.35
N SER A 79 3.69 -7.78 -17.08
CA SER A 79 4.76 -8.48 -17.79
C SER A 79 5.77 -9.04 -16.80
N VAL A 80 6.27 -10.24 -17.11
CA VAL A 80 7.32 -10.89 -16.35
C VAL A 80 8.68 -10.51 -16.94
N SER A 81 9.64 -10.15 -16.10
CA SER A 81 11.00 -9.83 -16.53
C SER A 81 12.03 -10.61 -15.72
N ASP A 82 13.05 -11.11 -16.39
CA ASP A 82 14.24 -11.70 -15.75
C ASP A 82 15.22 -10.62 -15.25
N ASN A 83 14.99 -9.36 -15.62
CA ASN A 83 15.86 -8.25 -15.27
C ASN A 83 15.23 -7.40 -14.13
N ALA A 84 15.79 -7.53 -12.95
CA ALA A 84 15.32 -6.78 -11.78
C ALA A 84 15.36 -5.25 -11.95
N LYS A 85 16.24 -4.70 -12.80
CA LYS A 85 16.26 -3.25 -13.09
C LYS A 85 15.00 -2.77 -13.80
N ASP A 86 14.43 -3.61 -14.68
CA ASP A 86 13.18 -3.26 -15.36
C ASP A 86 12.00 -3.28 -14.38
N CYS A 87 11.96 -4.23 -13.45
CA CYS A 87 10.97 -4.24 -12.39
C CYS A 87 11.05 -2.98 -11.53
N MET A 88 12.25 -2.50 -11.20
CA MET A 88 12.44 -1.28 -10.38
C MET A 88 11.90 -0.02 -11.04
N LYS A 89 11.82 0.06 -12.37
CA LYS A 89 11.26 1.23 -13.08
C LYS A 89 9.75 1.40 -12.83
N PHE A 90 9.05 0.32 -12.51
CA PHE A 90 7.60 0.28 -12.33
C PHE A 90 7.18 0.23 -10.85
N VAL A 91 8.12 0.35 -9.92
CA VAL A 91 7.80 0.40 -8.50
C VAL A 91 7.02 1.67 -8.20
N ASP A 92 5.81 1.47 -7.67
CA ASP A 92 4.96 2.55 -7.17
C ASP A 92 5.20 2.72 -5.67
N GLN A 93 5.78 3.86 -5.29
CA GLN A 93 6.10 4.20 -3.91
C GLN A 93 4.85 4.21 -3.02
N ASP A 94 3.74 4.76 -3.53
CA ASP A 94 2.49 4.90 -2.77
C ASP A 94 1.89 3.52 -2.47
N ALA A 95 1.94 2.60 -3.42
CA ALA A 95 1.50 1.23 -3.21
C ALA A 95 2.39 0.48 -2.20
N VAL A 96 3.72 0.63 -2.32
CA VAL A 96 4.67 -0.08 -1.44
C VAL A 96 4.49 0.34 0.01
N TYR A 97 4.52 1.64 0.31
CA TYR A 97 4.39 2.06 1.71
C TYR A 97 2.95 1.87 2.23
N SER A 98 1.93 1.94 1.37
CA SER A 98 0.55 1.62 1.77
C SER A 98 0.42 0.17 2.25
N LEU A 99 1.02 -0.77 1.53
CA LEU A 99 1.08 -2.17 1.96
C LEU A 99 1.80 -2.33 3.30
N ILE A 100 2.96 -1.68 3.45
CA ILE A 100 3.75 -1.71 4.69
C ILE A 100 2.95 -1.11 5.86
N ALA A 101 2.26 0.00 5.64
CA ALA A 101 1.45 0.64 6.66
C ALA A 101 0.27 -0.23 7.10
N LYS A 102 -0.43 -0.85 6.14
CA LYS A 102 -1.54 -1.77 6.41
C LYS A 102 -1.08 -3.04 7.14
N GLU A 103 0.07 -3.59 6.77
CA GLU A 103 0.71 -4.72 7.46
C GLU A 103 1.04 -4.34 8.91
N ALA A 104 1.73 -3.20 9.11
CA ALA A 104 2.09 -2.70 10.44
C ALA A 104 0.85 -2.45 11.31
N ALA A 105 -0.19 -1.84 10.76
CA ALA A 105 -1.45 -1.61 11.45
C ALA A 105 -2.15 -2.93 11.86
N SER A 106 -2.04 -3.97 11.04
CA SER A 106 -2.60 -5.29 11.37
C SER A 106 -1.85 -5.97 12.53
N LYS A 107 -0.55 -5.73 12.64
CA LYS A 107 0.30 -6.28 13.72
C LYS A 107 0.10 -5.59 15.08
N MET A 108 -0.57 -4.44 15.14
CA MET A 108 -0.81 -3.73 16.41
C MET A 108 -1.67 -4.49 17.40
N ILE A 109 -2.39 -5.53 16.97
CA ILE A 109 -3.20 -6.37 17.84
C ILE A 109 -2.33 -7.36 18.62
N THR A 110 -1.22 -7.79 18.04
CA THR A 110 -0.38 -8.89 18.57
C THR A 110 1.00 -8.46 19.04
N ASN A 111 1.51 -7.35 18.52
CA ASN A 111 2.88 -6.91 18.75
C ASN A 111 2.94 -5.58 19.51
N SER A 112 4.03 -5.36 20.24
CA SER A 112 4.24 -4.07 20.91
C SER A 112 4.52 -2.96 19.89
N LEU A 113 4.15 -1.72 20.22
CA LEU A 113 4.45 -0.55 19.38
C LEU A 113 5.95 -0.36 19.16
N ARG A 114 6.77 -0.72 20.14
CA ARG A 114 8.23 -0.64 20.04
C ARG A 114 8.75 -1.58 18.95
N ASP A 115 8.28 -2.81 18.96
CA ASP A 115 8.70 -3.82 17.98
C ASP A 115 8.23 -3.46 16.56
N ILE A 116 6.99 -2.98 16.43
CA ILE A 116 6.47 -2.53 15.13
C ILE A 116 7.28 -1.36 14.57
N ARG A 117 7.62 -0.38 15.41
CA ARG A 117 8.45 0.76 14.99
C ARG A 117 9.87 0.34 14.62
N GLY A 118 10.45 -0.60 15.37
CA GLY A 118 11.73 -1.22 15.05
C GLY A 118 11.69 -1.90 13.68
N ALA A 119 10.71 -2.77 13.47
CA ALA A 119 10.51 -3.49 12.22
C ALA A 119 10.27 -2.56 11.01
N LEU A 120 9.55 -1.44 11.19
CA LEU A 120 9.38 -0.44 10.14
C LEU A 120 10.72 0.22 9.75
N SER A 121 11.55 0.54 10.76
CA SER A 121 12.88 1.12 10.52
C SER A 121 13.81 0.13 9.83
N GLU A 122 13.82 -1.12 10.27
CA GLU A 122 14.60 -2.20 9.66
C GLU A 122 14.17 -2.44 8.20
N LYS A 123 12.88 -2.55 7.95
CA LYS A 123 12.35 -2.73 6.58
C LYS A 123 12.76 -1.58 5.64
N ASN A 124 12.79 -0.34 6.13
CA ASN A 124 13.29 0.79 5.36
C ASN A 124 14.78 0.64 5.02
N VAL A 125 15.59 0.26 6.01
CA VAL A 125 17.03 0.03 5.80
C VAL A 125 17.26 -1.11 4.82
N ASP A 126 16.54 -2.22 4.95
CA ASP A 126 16.68 -3.39 4.08
C ASP A 126 16.35 -3.08 2.62
N ILE A 127 15.30 -2.31 2.37
CA ILE A 127 14.93 -1.89 1.00
C ILE A 127 16.04 -1.03 0.39
N LEU A 128 16.55 -0.04 1.12
CA LEU A 128 17.61 0.84 0.62
C LEU A 128 18.96 0.14 0.48
N ALA A 129 19.31 -0.72 1.43
CA ALA A 129 20.54 -1.54 1.37
C ALA A 129 20.46 -2.56 0.22
N GLY A 130 19.31 -3.18 0.05
CA GLY A 130 19.04 -4.11 -1.06
C GLY A 130 19.17 -3.41 -2.42
N TYR A 131 18.61 -2.21 -2.56
CA TYR A 131 18.77 -1.41 -3.77
C TYR A 131 20.24 -1.09 -4.03
N ARG A 132 20.94 -0.55 -3.04
CA ARG A 132 22.36 -0.23 -3.16
C ARG A 132 23.19 -1.43 -3.60
N LYS A 133 22.97 -2.59 -2.98
CA LYS A 133 23.70 -3.83 -3.27
C LYS A 133 23.51 -4.32 -4.70
N ASN A 134 22.27 -4.24 -5.21
CA ASN A 134 21.89 -4.93 -6.44
C ASN A 134 21.82 -4.02 -7.67
N PHE A 135 21.65 -2.70 -7.49
CA PHE A 135 21.30 -1.81 -8.60
C PHE A 135 22.24 -0.60 -8.75
N SER A 136 22.94 -0.18 -7.71
CA SER A 136 23.63 1.10 -7.72
C SER A 136 25.02 1.10 -8.35
N GLY A 137 25.58 -0.06 -8.74
CA GLY A 137 26.95 -0.14 -9.26
C GLY A 137 28.01 0.23 -8.20
N SER A 138 29.16 0.75 -8.65
CA SER A 138 30.27 1.12 -7.77
C SER A 138 30.12 2.57 -7.30
N HIS A 139 29.66 2.78 -6.07
CA HIS A 139 29.58 4.09 -5.43
C HIS A 139 30.42 4.12 -4.14
N PRO A 140 30.97 5.28 -3.76
CA PRO A 140 31.70 5.44 -2.50
C PRO A 140 30.86 5.00 -1.30
N PRO A 141 31.46 4.38 -0.27
CA PRO A 141 30.71 3.84 0.88
C PRO A 141 29.82 4.86 1.61
N GLY A 142 30.21 6.13 1.65
CA GLY A 142 29.48 7.20 2.32
C GLY A 142 28.36 7.83 1.48
N GLN A 143 28.23 7.48 0.20
CA GLN A 143 27.22 8.07 -0.66
C GLN A 143 25.87 7.40 -0.48
N LEU A 144 24.83 8.19 -0.20
CA LEU A 144 23.46 7.73 -0.20
C LEU A 144 22.98 7.55 -1.66
N VAL A 145 22.58 6.34 -2.00
CA VAL A 145 22.03 6.00 -3.33
C VAL A 145 20.61 5.54 -3.15
N LEU A 146 19.68 6.32 -3.70
CA LEU A 146 18.23 6.06 -3.62
C LEU A 146 17.70 5.68 -5.00
N PRO A 147 16.74 4.75 -5.07
CA PRO A 147 15.97 4.55 -6.29
C PRO A 147 15.13 5.79 -6.58
N GLU A 148 15.07 6.21 -7.85
CA GLU A 148 14.30 7.40 -8.25
C GLU A 148 12.85 7.31 -7.77
N ASN A 149 12.23 6.14 -7.96
CA ASN A 149 10.83 5.90 -7.60
C ASN A 149 10.60 5.75 -6.08
N LEU A 150 11.64 5.73 -5.26
CA LEU A 150 11.55 5.58 -3.80
C LEU A 150 12.30 6.69 -3.07
N LYS A 151 12.49 7.85 -3.70
CA LYS A 151 13.22 8.99 -3.09
C LYS A 151 12.64 9.42 -1.75
N GLU A 152 11.33 9.50 -1.67
CA GLU A 152 10.60 9.99 -0.50
C GLU A 152 10.20 8.86 0.47
N PHE A 153 10.50 7.61 0.12
CA PHE A 153 10.05 6.44 0.87
C PHE A 153 10.40 6.51 2.36
N SER A 154 11.63 6.89 2.69
CA SER A 154 12.08 7.02 4.09
C SER A 154 11.31 8.10 4.85
N MET A 155 10.87 9.18 4.18
CA MET A 155 10.06 10.23 4.80
C MET A 155 8.66 9.71 5.11
N TYR A 156 8.06 8.92 4.24
CA TYR A 156 6.76 8.29 4.48
C TYR A 156 6.83 7.29 5.63
N ILE A 157 7.88 6.47 5.71
CA ILE A 157 8.09 5.55 6.84
C ILE A 157 8.26 6.35 8.14
N LEU A 158 9.01 7.44 8.14
CA LEU A 158 9.13 8.33 9.29
C LEU A 158 7.78 8.96 9.67
N GLY A 159 7.01 9.43 8.69
CA GLY A 159 5.66 9.95 8.88
C GLY A 159 4.74 8.91 9.54
N LEU A 160 4.80 7.66 9.06
CA LEU A 160 4.07 6.54 9.64
C LEU A 160 4.45 6.29 11.10
N ILE A 161 5.74 6.19 11.40
CA ILE A 161 6.25 5.98 12.77
C ILE A 161 5.83 7.12 13.72
N LYS A 162 5.72 8.34 13.22
CA LYS A 162 5.30 9.53 13.98
C LYS A 162 3.78 9.76 13.98
N SER A 163 3.02 9.03 13.18
CA SER A 163 1.56 9.14 13.15
C SER A 163 0.95 8.77 14.51
N ARG A 164 -0.27 9.25 14.78
CA ARG A 164 -0.96 8.96 16.05
C ARG A 164 -1.14 7.46 16.29
N ALA A 165 -1.28 6.68 15.22
CA ALA A 165 -1.38 5.22 15.36
C ALA A 165 -0.12 4.60 15.97
N PHE A 166 1.09 5.05 15.55
CA PHE A 166 2.35 4.39 15.89
C PHE A 166 3.28 5.17 16.80
N LYS A 167 3.07 6.48 17.01
CA LYS A 167 3.94 7.25 17.90
C LYS A 167 3.91 6.71 19.33
N GLY A 168 5.05 6.83 20.04
CA GLY A 168 5.12 6.57 21.46
C GLY A 168 4.38 7.65 22.27
N GLY A 169 4.25 7.45 23.59
CA GLY A 169 3.63 8.39 24.51
C GLY A 169 2.19 8.03 24.87
N GLN A 170 1.52 8.94 25.58
CA GLN A 170 0.19 8.72 26.14
C GLN A 170 -0.93 9.08 25.15
N GLU A 171 -0.97 8.40 24.00
CA GLU A 171 -2.13 8.52 23.12
C GLU A 171 -3.28 7.65 23.66
N PRO A 172 -4.51 8.16 23.73
CA PRO A 172 -5.68 7.37 24.10
C PRO A 172 -5.86 6.18 23.18
N THR A 173 -6.20 5.03 23.75
CA THR A 173 -6.32 3.77 23.01
C THR A 173 -7.40 3.82 21.92
N ASP A 174 -8.52 4.48 22.19
CA ASP A 174 -9.62 4.66 21.25
C ASP A 174 -9.18 5.43 19.99
N ARG A 175 -8.44 6.52 20.14
CA ARG A 175 -7.86 7.28 19.02
C ARG A 175 -6.87 6.44 18.22
N ARG A 176 -6.04 5.68 18.91
CA ARG A 176 -5.06 4.81 18.26
C ARG A 176 -5.74 3.71 17.43
N VAL A 177 -6.78 3.08 17.98
CA VAL A 177 -7.59 2.08 17.27
C VAL A 177 -8.32 2.70 16.07
N HIS A 178 -8.86 3.91 16.23
CA HIS A 178 -9.48 4.63 15.12
C HIS A 178 -8.49 4.85 13.98
N ASP A 179 -7.32 5.46 14.27
CA ASP A 179 -6.31 5.75 13.25
C ASP A 179 -5.76 4.46 12.59
N MET A 180 -5.59 3.38 13.37
CA MET A 180 -5.24 2.07 12.84
C MET A 180 -6.26 1.55 11.81
N ARG A 181 -7.55 1.69 12.10
CA ARG A 181 -8.62 1.28 11.19
C ARG A 181 -8.67 2.15 9.94
N MET A 182 -8.44 3.44 10.09
CA MET A 182 -8.32 4.38 8.97
C MET A 182 -7.18 3.96 8.04
N ILE A 183 -5.97 3.79 8.56
CA ILE A 183 -4.79 3.34 7.79
C ILE A 183 -5.07 2.02 7.04
N LYS A 184 -5.76 1.08 7.68
CA LYS A 184 -6.13 -0.19 7.05
C LYS A 184 -7.14 -0.03 5.90
N GLY A 185 -7.99 0.98 5.94
CA GLY A 185 -9.04 1.23 4.93
C GLY A 185 -8.61 2.13 3.79
N MET A 186 -7.77 3.13 4.04
CA MET A 186 -7.38 4.17 3.08
C MET A 186 -6.79 3.62 1.78
N GLY A 187 -7.06 4.30 0.66
CA GLY A 187 -6.37 4.12 -0.61
C GLY A 187 -4.90 4.52 -0.52
N ALA A 188 -4.08 4.13 -1.49
CA ALA A 188 -2.65 4.44 -1.49
C ALA A 188 -2.40 5.96 -1.52
N LEU A 189 -3.07 6.68 -2.42
CA LEU A 189 -2.94 8.14 -2.52
C LEU A 189 -3.47 8.86 -1.26
N GLU A 190 -4.63 8.44 -0.75
CA GLU A 190 -5.21 9.02 0.47
C GLU A 190 -4.25 8.83 1.66
N LEU A 191 -3.67 7.65 1.80
CA LEU A 191 -2.71 7.36 2.86
C LEU A 191 -1.43 8.19 2.71
N SER A 192 -0.97 8.46 1.47
CA SER A 192 0.19 9.32 1.25
C SER A 192 -0.06 10.73 1.78
N LEU A 193 -1.20 11.29 1.46
CA LEU A 193 -1.59 12.63 1.92
C LEU A 193 -1.82 12.69 3.43
N TYR A 194 -2.33 11.61 4.03
CA TYR A 194 -2.51 11.52 5.46
C TYR A 194 -1.19 11.48 6.24
N LEU A 195 -0.21 10.72 5.74
CA LEU A 195 1.08 10.54 6.41
C LEU A 195 2.06 11.70 6.14
N TYR A 196 1.99 12.28 4.96
CA TYR A 196 2.86 13.37 4.53
C TYR A 196 2.06 14.36 3.67
N PRO A 197 1.28 15.25 4.31
CA PRO A 197 0.46 16.21 3.58
C PRO A 197 1.36 17.16 2.78
N ARG A 198 1.05 17.31 1.50
CA ARG A 198 1.74 18.25 0.61
C ARG A 198 1.24 19.67 0.90
N MET A 199 2.16 20.62 0.98
CA MET A 199 1.84 22.04 1.04
C MET A 199 1.75 22.57 -0.41
N ILE A 200 0.57 23.06 -0.78
CA ILE A 200 0.33 23.64 -2.10
C ILE A 200 0.10 25.14 -1.93
N PRO A 201 0.80 26.01 -2.70
CA PRO A 201 0.57 27.44 -2.66
C PRO A 201 -0.78 27.75 -3.35
N ILE A 202 -1.75 28.16 -2.59
CA ILE A 202 -3.12 28.44 -3.12
C ILE A 202 -3.21 29.75 -3.90
N HIS A 203 -2.25 30.66 -3.74
CA HIS A 203 -2.27 31.96 -4.41
C HIS A 203 -1.99 31.87 -5.93
N ASN A 204 -1.44 30.74 -6.39
CA ASN A 204 -1.16 30.48 -7.81
C ASN A 204 -2.07 29.42 -8.43
N LEU A 205 -3.08 28.94 -7.68
CA LEU A 205 -4.03 27.97 -8.23
C LEU A 205 -4.90 28.62 -9.30
N ALA A 206 -5.04 27.97 -10.45
CA ALA A 206 -6.08 28.32 -11.39
C ALA A 206 -7.45 28.11 -10.73
N PRO A 207 -8.48 28.92 -11.09
CA PRO A 207 -9.80 28.77 -10.50
C PRO A 207 -10.36 27.34 -10.59
N GLU A 208 -10.09 26.64 -11.68
CA GLU A 208 -10.48 25.26 -11.92
C GLU A 208 -9.81 24.24 -10.97
N ASP A 209 -8.62 24.55 -10.44
CA ASP A 209 -7.90 23.69 -9.50
C ASP A 209 -8.29 23.96 -8.04
N GLY A 210 -8.87 25.13 -7.77
CA GLY A 210 -9.33 25.53 -6.45
C GLY A 210 -10.72 25.01 -6.07
N PHE A 211 -11.46 24.44 -7.01
CA PHE A 211 -12.78 23.88 -6.77
C PHE A 211 -12.76 22.35 -6.87
N PRO A 212 -13.54 21.66 -6.01
CA PRO A 212 -13.68 20.22 -6.15
C PRO A 212 -14.32 19.87 -7.51
N ASN A 213 -13.90 18.73 -8.07
CA ASN A 213 -14.56 18.16 -9.24
C ASN A 213 -15.97 17.68 -8.88
N ASP A 214 -16.73 17.20 -9.87
CA ASP A 214 -18.09 16.68 -9.68
C ASP A 214 -18.19 15.52 -8.68
N GLU A 215 -17.06 14.88 -8.36
CA GLU A 215 -16.94 13.80 -7.36
C GLU A 215 -16.54 14.34 -5.97
N GLY A 216 -16.38 15.65 -5.81
CA GLY A 216 -16.01 16.29 -4.55
C GLY A 216 -14.52 16.26 -4.22
N HIS A 217 -13.65 15.85 -5.16
CA HIS A 217 -12.21 15.84 -4.98
C HIS A 217 -11.56 17.12 -5.53
N LEU A 218 -10.66 17.71 -4.77
CA LEU A 218 -9.79 18.78 -5.27
C LEU A 218 -8.85 18.21 -6.34
N ARG A 219 -8.80 18.86 -7.50
CA ARG A 219 -7.78 18.54 -8.49
C ARG A 219 -6.41 18.92 -7.93
N MET A 220 -5.53 17.94 -7.80
CA MET A 220 -4.15 18.19 -7.41
C MET A 220 -3.41 18.72 -8.64
N PRO A 221 -2.72 19.88 -8.55
CA PRO A 221 -1.83 20.30 -9.61
C PRO A 221 -0.72 19.25 -9.83
N PRO A 222 -0.27 19.06 -11.06
CA PRO A 222 0.74 18.06 -11.43
C PRO A 222 2.08 18.24 -10.71
#